data_a2c9daa48e737d1a6d20aea9b124d9dc
#
_entry.id   a2c9daa48e737d1a6d20aea9b124d9dc
#
_cell.length_a   1.000
_cell.length_b   1.000
_cell.length_c   1.000
_cell.angle_alpha   90.00
_cell.angle_beta   90.00
_cell.angle_gamma   90.00
#
_symmetry.space_group_name_H-M   'P 1'
#
loop_
_entity.id
_entity.type
_entity.pdbx_description
1 polymer ?
#
loop_
_entity_poly.entity_id
_entity_poly.type
_entity_poly.pdbx_seq_one_letter_code
_entity_poly.pdbx_strand_id
1 'polypeptide(L)'
;MAEPGGAALIALWTGIGHLAMPFLPALLARRRRIGKEDAARWPEKLGRTTIPRPDGPLVWLHAASVGETIAAAGLVRRLAKRGATLLLTTGTVTSASIAAERLAGLALHQYAPLDAAPAVARFLDHWRPDLALTVESELWPAKIAALARARVPLVVINGRLSPRSAAAWGRLRAARRAVFGRLGLVLAQSEGDAARFRAAGAPRVLSVGNLKFDAVAPPDKPDERAALAAAIGDRPIWLAASTHDPEERVVAETHKRLAATRPDLLTIIVPRHPARGGTITADLAGMGLTVARRSLGETPAATTQVYLADTLGELGLFYRLAPIAFVGGTLDDSGGHNPIEPALLDCAILHGPGVLNAEESFAALHAAGAARVIAGAEDLAAELDQLLADPAAVAAMAARGRAVVADATGALDRTLAALKPYWPAAPDGEG
;
A
#
# COMPACT_ATOMS: atom_id res chain seq x y z
N MET A 1 -35.91 -10.49 4.68
CA MET A 1 -36.11 -11.62 3.73
C MET A 1 -35.28 -11.35 2.49
N ALA A 2 -34.44 -12.31 2.06
CA ALA A 2 -33.63 -12.17 0.83
C ALA A 2 -34.58 -12.24 -0.38
N GLU A 3 -34.44 -11.27 -1.32
CA GLU A 3 -35.22 -11.32 -2.57
C GLU A 3 -34.86 -12.61 -3.35
N PRO A 4 -35.86 -13.32 -3.91
CA PRO A 4 -35.65 -14.61 -4.58
C PRO A 4 -34.57 -14.54 -5.70
N GLY A 5 -34.51 -13.44 -6.44
CA GLY A 5 -33.54 -13.23 -7.52
C GLY A 5 -32.08 -13.13 -7.07
N GLY A 6 -31.81 -12.60 -5.87
CA GLY A 6 -30.45 -12.50 -5.33
C GLY A 6 -29.90 -13.85 -4.86
N ALA A 7 -30.76 -14.69 -4.27
CA ALA A 7 -30.40 -16.05 -3.87
C ALA A 7 -30.09 -16.92 -5.10
N ALA A 8 -30.89 -16.80 -6.17
CA ALA A 8 -30.68 -17.52 -7.42
C ALA A 8 -29.34 -17.16 -8.10
N LEU A 9 -28.96 -15.87 -8.11
CA LEU A 9 -27.68 -15.44 -8.67
C LEU A 9 -26.48 -15.96 -7.86
N ILE A 10 -26.55 -15.96 -6.53
CA ILE A 10 -25.51 -16.57 -5.70
C ILE A 10 -25.45 -18.08 -5.92
N ALA A 11 -26.58 -18.76 -6.03
CA ALA A 11 -26.64 -20.18 -6.33
C ALA A 11 -26.01 -20.50 -7.70
N LEU A 12 -26.32 -19.68 -8.73
CA LEU A 12 -25.69 -19.79 -10.05
C LEU A 12 -24.16 -19.60 -9.97
N TRP A 13 -23.70 -18.56 -9.30
CA TRP A 13 -22.26 -18.32 -9.10
C TRP A 13 -21.59 -19.48 -8.36
N THR A 14 -22.23 -19.99 -7.32
CA THR A 14 -21.79 -21.16 -6.57
C THR A 14 -21.69 -22.40 -7.47
N GLY A 15 -22.71 -22.62 -8.32
CA GLY A 15 -22.74 -23.72 -9.31
C GLY A 15 -21.61 -23.60 -10.34
N ILE A 16 -21.37 -22.39 -10.87
CA ILE A 16 -20.23 -22.12 -11.76
C ILE A 16 -18.91 -22.45 -11.06
N GLY A 17 -18.75 -22.06 -9.80
CA GLY A 17 -17.57 -22.38 -8.99
C GLY A 17 -17.34 -23.88 -8.80
N HIS A 18 -18.40 -24.67 -8.64
CA HIS A 18 -18.30 -26.15 -8.58
C HIS A 18 -17.87 -26.72 -9.92
N LEU A 19 -18.47 -26.27 -11.03
CA LEU A 19 -18.11 -26.73 -12.37
C LEU A 19 -16.69 -26.33 -12.79
N ALA A 20 -16.22 -25.17 -12.36
CA ALA A 20 -14.86 -24.68 -12.65
C ALA A 20 -13.79 -25.42 -11.84
N MET A 21 -14.13 -25.97 -10.69
CA MET A 21 -13.18 -26.53 -9.74
C MET A 21 -12.20 -27.57 -10.31
N PRO A 22 -12.59 -28.52 -11.19
CA PRO A 22 -11.67 -29.47 -11.80
C PRO A 22 -10.62 -28.81 -12.72
N PHE A 23 -10.91 -27.63 -13.27
CA PHE A 23 -10.04 -26.94 -14.22
C PHE A 23 -9.08 -25.96 -13.53
N LEU A 24 -9.37 -25.53 -12.28
CA LEU A 24 -8.54 -24.59 -11.54
C LEU A 24 -7.09 -25.04 -11.35
N PRO A 25 -6.77 -26.33 -11.08
CA PRO A 25 -5.38 -26.78 -10.99
C PRO A 25 -4.59 -26.57 -12.29
N ALA A 26 -5.20 -26.79 -13.44
CA ALA A 26 -4.56 -26.57 -14.74
C ALA A 26 -4.31 -25.06 -14.99
N LEU A 27 -5.27 -24.21 -14.64
CA LEU A 27 -5.11 -22.75 -14.68
C LEU A 27 -3.96 -22.29 -13.78
N LEU A 28 -3.92 -22.75 -12.55
CA LEU A 28 -2.86 -22.41 -11.58
C LEU A 28 -1.49 -22.93 -12.03
N ALA A 29 -1.43 -24.14 -12.63
CA ALA A 29 -0.20 -24.68 -13.20
C ALA A 29 0.34 -23.80 -14.34
N ARG A 30 -0.55 -23.31 -15.23
CA ARG A 30 -0.16 -22.37 -16.28
C ARG A 30 0.36 -21.05 -15.68
N ARG A 31 -0.34 -20.48 -14.70
CA ARG A 31 0.06 -19.23 -14.03
C ARG A 31 1.40 -19.39 -13.30
N ARG A 32 1.65 -20.55 -12.68
CA ARG A 32 2.93 -20.87 -12.07
C ARG A 32 4.09 -20.88 -13.07
N ARG A 33 3.89 -21.44 -14.28
CA ARG A 33 4.93 -21.45 -15.34
C ARG A 33 5.38 -20.05 -15.76
N ILE A 34 4.52 -19.04 -15.62
CA ILE A 34 4.80 -17.65 -15.95
C ILE A 34 5.11 -16.80 -14.70
N GLY A 35 5.46 -17.43 -13.57
CA GLY A 35 5.88 -16.74 -12.34
C GLY A 35 4.77 -16.00 -11.58
N LYS A 36 3.49 -16.17 -11.95
CA LYS A 36 2.36 -15.48 -11.31
C LYS A 36 1.78 -16.21 -10.10
N GLU A 37 2.26 -17.40 -9.79
CA GLU A 37 1.86 -18.20 -8.64
C GLU A 37 3.08 -18.82 -7.94
N ASP A 38 2.97 -18.98 -6.64
CA ASP A 38 3.98 -19.63 -5.82
C ASP A 38 4.16 -21.12 -6.21
N ALA A 39 5.40 -21.57 -6.34
CA ALA A 39 5.72 -22.91 -6.81
C ALA A 39 5.24 -24.02 -5.85
N ALA A 40 5.31 -23.77 -4.55
CA ALA A 40 4.97 -24.73 -3.50
C ALA A 40 3.56 -24.49 -2.90
N ARG A 41 3.18 -23.22 -2.73
CA ARG A 41 2.00 -22.80 -1.96
C ARG A 41 0.72 -22.60 -2.81
N TRP A 42 0.74 -22.81 -4.12
CA TRP A 42 -0.42 -22.69 -4.98
C TRP A 42 -1.67 -23.51 -4.55
N PRO A 43 -1.55 -24.69 -3.82
CA PRO A 43 -2.72 -25.42 -3.35
C PRO A 43 -3.57 -24.64 -2.34
N GLU A 44 -2.98 -23.64 -1.66
CA GLU A 44 -3.69 -22.76 -0.75
C GLU A 44 -4.83 -22.01 -1.46
N LYS A 45 -4.66 -21.66 -2.74
CA LYS A 45 -5.71 -21.06 -3.57
C LYS A 45 -6.90 -22.00 -3.86
N LEU A 46 -6.73 -23.29 -3.64
CA LEU A 46 -7.81 -24.27 -3.66
C LEU A 46 -8.41 -24.56 -2.28
N GLY A 47 -8.06 -23.73 -1.28
CA GLY A 47 -8.47 -23.88 0.11
C GLY A 47 -7.73 -24.95 0.89
N ARG A 48 -6.58 -25.43 0.39
CA ARG A 48 -5.77 -26.47 1.03
C ARG A 48 -4.56 -25.83 1.69
N THR A 49 -4.29 -26.16 2.95
CA THR A 49 -3.13 -25.67 3.70
C THR A 49 -2.50 -26.79 4.51
N THR A 50 -1.23 -26.65 4.80
CA THR A 50 -0.47 -27.51 5.73
C THR A 50 -0.27 -26.83 7.08
N ILE A 51 -0.66 -25.56 7.21
CA ILE A 51 -0.54 -24.80 8.44
C ILE A 51 -1.64 -25.27 9.40
N PRO A 52 -1.29 -25.79 10.60
CA PRO A 52 -2.30 -26.19 11.57
C PRO A 52 -3.09 -24.99 12.06
N ARG A 53 -4.39 -25.19 12.28
CA ARG A 53 -5.22 -24.16 12.92
C ARG A 53 -4.82 -24.03 14.39
N PRO A 54 -4.43 -22.86 14.88
CA PRO A 54 -4.19 -22.64 16.30
C PRO A 54 -5.47 -22.74 17.12
N ASP A 55 -5.33 -23.02 18.39
CA ASP A 55 -6.44 -22.95 19.33
C ASP A 55 -6.87 -21.51 19.60
N GLY A 56 -8.10 -21.36 20.10
CA GLY A 56 -8.66 -20.06 20.45
C GLY A 56 -9.27 -19.29 19.26
N PRO A 57 -9.60 -18.00 19.50
CA PRO A 57 -10.26 -17.15 18.54
C PRO A 57 -9.34 -16.76 17.38
N LEU A 58 -9.92 -16.75 16.16
CA LEU A 58 -9.19 -16.47 14.92
C LEU A 58 -9.91 -15.38 14.12
N VAL A 59 -9.16 -14.35 13.76
CA VAL A 59 -9.60 -13.26 12.89
C VAL A 59 -8.94 -13.40 11.52
N TRP A 60 -9.74 -13.59 10.49
CA TRP A 60 -9.29 -13.64 9.11
C TRP A 60 -9.28 -12.26 8.49
N LEU A 61 -8.11 -11.77 8.08
CA LEU A 61 -7.93 -10.52 7.34
C LEU A 61 -7.49 -10.84 5.90
N HIS A 62 -8.25 -10.33 4.93
CA HIS A 62 -7.94 -10.48 3.51
C HIS A 62 -7.50 -9.16 2.90
N ALA A 63 -6.28 -9.13 2.33
CA ALA A 63 -5.69 -8.01 1.59
C ALA A 63 -5.13 -8.55 0.27
N ALA A 64 -5.82 -8.37 -0.84
CA ALA A 64 -5.51 -9.05 -2.09
C ALA A 64 -4.21 -8.56 -2.75
N SER A 65 -3.94 -7.26 -2.67
CA SER A 65 -2.84 -6.58 -3.36
C SER A 65 -1.74 -6.09 -2.41
N VAL A 66 -0.63 -5.66 -2.98
CA VAL A 66 0.47 -4.99 -2.24
C VAL A 66 -0.04 -3.74 -1.53
N GLY A 67 -0.78 -2.88 -2.24
CA GLY A 67 -1.32 -1.64 -1.67
C GLY A 67 -2.24 -1.88 -0.47
N GLU A 68 -3.13 -2.87 -0.56
CA GLU A 68 -4.02 -3.27 0.52
C GLU A 68 -3.24 -3.85 1.72
N THR A 69 -2.21 -4.68 1.45
CA THR A 69 -1.37 -5.26 2.50
C THR A 69 -0.62 -4.17 3.27
N ILE A 70 -0.09 -3.17 2.58
CA ILE A 70 0.59 -2.02 3.19
C ILE A 70 -0.40 -1.18 4.00
N ALA A 71 -1.57 -0.86 3.45
CA ALA A 71 -2.60 -0.09 4.14
C ALA A 71 -3.09 -0.78 5.42
N ALA A 72 -3.22 -2.12 5.39
CA ALA A 72 -3.65 -2.90 6.55
C ALA A 72 -2.53 -3.13 7.59
N ALA A 73 -1.26 -2.90 7.27
CA ALA A 73 -0.15 -3.27 8.14
C ALA A 73 -0.20 -2.60 9.53
N GLY A 74 -0.57 -1.33 9.60
CA GLY A 74 -0.79 -0.62 10.87
C GLY A 74 -1.88 -1.26 11.72
N LEU A 75 -2.99 -1.64 11.08
CA LEU A 75 -4.11 -2.32 11.72
C LEU A 75 -3.69 -3.71 12.24
N VAL A 76 -2.99 -4.51 11.42
CA VAL A 76 -2.49 -5.84 11.83
C VAL A 76 -1.61 -5.74 13.08
N ARG A 77 -0.67 -4.77 13.14
CA ARG A 77 0.20 -4.56 14.30
C ARG A 77 -0.59 -4.24 15.58
N ARG A 78 -1.67 -3.48 15.47
CA ARG A 78 -2.53 -3.13 16.60
C ARG A 78 -3.44 -4.29 17.01
N LEU A 79 -3.96 -5.05 16.05
CA LEU A 79 -4.84 -6.20 16.30
C LEU A 79 -4.07 -7.40 16.88
N ALA A 80 -2.83 -7.64 16.47
CA ALA A 80 -1.98 -8.71 17.01
C ALA A 80 -1.78 -8.64 18.54
N LYS A 81 -2.01 -7.48 19.15
CA LYS A 81 -1.92 -7.27 20.61
C LYS A 81 -3.22 -7.55 21.35
N ARG A 82 -4.28 -8.06 20.66
CA ARG A 82 -5.63 -8.20 21.24
C ARG A 82 -6.04 -9.65 21.57
N GLY A 83 -5.10 -10.59 21.64
CA GLY A 83 -5.35 -11.94 22.14
C GLY A 83 -6.00 -12.92 21.16
N ALA A 84 -6.34 -12.49 19.91
CA ALA A 84 -6.83 -13.39 18.87
C ALA A 84 -5.71 -13.71 17.87
N THR A 85 -5.69 -14.92 17.35
CA THR A 85 -4.81 -15.26 16.22
C THR A 85 -5.26 -14.51 14.97
N LEU A 86 -4.33 -13.84 14.30
CA LEU A 86 -4.58 -13.21 12.99
C LEU A 86 -4.16 -14.16 11.87
N LEU A 87 -5.06 -14.38 10.92
CA LEU A 87 -4.77 -15.03 9.65
C LEU A 87 -4.85 -13.98 8.54
N LEU A 88 -3.71 -13.62 7.97
CA LEU A 88 -3.65 -12.73 6.80
C LEU A 88 -3.67 -13.57 5.52
N THR A 89 -4.55 -13.23 4.58
CA THR A 89 -4.51 -13.84 3.24
C THR A 89 -4.26 -12.79 2.17
N THR A 90 -3.40 -13.15 1.19
CA THR A 90 -3.08 -12.28 0.05
C THR A 90 -3.38 -12.96 -1.29
N GLY A 91 -3.50 -12.15 -2.36
CA GLY A 91 -3.86 -12.64 -3.70
C GLY A 91 -2.66 -12.96 -4.61
N THR A 92 -1.48 -12.37 -4.39
CA THR A 92 -0.34 -12.43 -5.30
C THR A 92 0.96 -12.80 -4.60
N VAL A 93 1.95 -13.29 -5.37
CA VAL A 93 3.29 -13.60 -4.83
C VAL A 93 3.94 -12.35 -4.24
N THR A 94 3.82 -11.22 -4.90
CA THR A 94 4.39 -9.94 -4.43
C THR A 94 3.75 -9.48 -3.12
N SER A 95 2.41 -9.58 -2.98
CA SER A 95 1.75 -9.21 -1.72
C SER A 95 2.09 -10.17 -0.57
N ALA A 96 2.32 -11.46 -0.88
CA ALA A 96 2.81 -12.43 0.10
C ALA A 96 4.23 -12.11 0.59
N SER A 97 5.12 -11.68 -0.31
CA SER A 97 6.47 -11.23 0.04
C SER A 97 6.45 -10.01 0.96
N ILE A 98 5.61 -9.01 0.67
CA ILE A 98 5.41 -7.84 1.54
C ILE A 98 4.84 -8.23 2.91
N ALA A 99 3.90 -9.18 2.94
CA ALA A 99 3.37 -9.69 4.20
C ALA A 99 4.45 -10.37 5.05
N ALA A 100 5.29 -11.21 4.42
CA ALA A 100 6.41 -11.85 5.09
C ALA A 100 7.47 -10.86 5.59
N GLU A 101 7.78 -9.82 4.81
CA GLU A 101 8.74 -8.78 5.21
C GLU A 101 8.23 -7.93 6.39
N ARG A 102 6.97 -7.49 6.35
CA ARG A 102 6.46 -6.44 7.26
C ARG A 102 5.66 -6.96 8.44
N LEU A 103 5.12 -8.17 8.36
CA LEU A 103 4.14 -8.71 9.31
C LEU A 103 4.53 -10.10 9.85
N ALA A 104 5.78 -10.55 9.63
CA ALA A 104 6.30 -11.78 10.20
C ALA A 104 6.12 -11.81 11.73
N GLY A 105 5.63 -12.94 12.25
CA GLY A 105 5.38 -13.13 13.68
C GLY A 105 4.14 -12.42 14.23
N LEU A 106 3.46 -11.58 13.42
CA LEU A 106 2.23 -10.88 13.85
C LEU A 106 0.96 -11.54 13.35
N ALA A 107 1.03 -12.25 12.23
CA ALA A 107 -0.09 -12.97 11.64
C ALA A 107 0.40 -14.22 10.93
N LEU A 108 -0.41 -15.28 10.93
CA LEU A 108 -0.25 -16.40 10.02
C LEU A 108 -0.56 -15.92 8.61
N HIS A 109 0.17 -16.42 7.61
CA HIS A 109 -0.05 -16.03 6.22
C HIS A 109 -0.38 -17.23 5.34
N GLN A 110 -1.44 -17.07 4.54
CA GLN A 110 -1.85 -18.01 3.49
C GLN A 110 -2.28 -17.25 2.23
N TYR A 111 -2.15 -17.87 1.04
CA TYR A 111 -2.82 -17.33 -0.15
C TYR A 111 -4.34 -17.48 -0.02
N ALA A 112 -5.07 -16.44 -0.42
CA ALA A 112 -6.52 -16.45 -0.41
C ALA A 112 -7.07 -17.57 -1.31
N PRO A 113 -8.12 -18.28 -0.88
CA PRO A 113 -8.82 -19.21 -1.75
C PRO A 113 -9.44 -18.47 -2.93
N LEU A 114 -9.40 -19.05 -4.12
CA LEU A 114 -10.18 -18.57 -5.25
C LEU A 114 -11.68 -18.59 -4.90
N ASP A 115 -12.46 -17.66 -5.45
CA ASP A 115 -13.90 -17.55 -5.16
C ASP A 115 -14.73 -18.68 -5.81
N ALA A 116 -14.26 -19.89 -5.68
CA ALA A 116 -14.99 -21.12 -6.01
C ALA A 116 -15.52 -21.76 -4.73
N ALA A 117 -16.82 -22.07 -4.71
CA ALA A 117 -17.47 -22.53 -3.48
C ALA A 117 -16.76 -23.70 -2.78
N PRO A 118 -16.23 -24.75 -3.47
CA PRO A 118 -15.51 -25.82 -2.80
C PRO A 118 -14.16 -25.40 -2.21
N ALA A 119 -13.49 -24.40 -2.79
CA ALA A 119 -12.25 -23.87 -2.26
C ALA A 119 -12.49 -23.03 -1.00
N VAL A 120 -13.49 -22.15 -1.05
CA VAL A 120 -13.91 -21.32 0.09
C VAL A 120 -14.43 -22.19 1.23
N ALA A 121 -15.21 -23.25 0.94
CA ALA A 121 -15.72 -24.16 1.96
C ALA A 121 -14.55 -24.86 2.70
N ARG A 122 -13.60 -25.47 1.96
CA ARG A 122 -12.42 -26.09 2.59
C ARG A 122 -11.61 -25.14 3.44
N PHE A 123 -11.44 -23.90 2.98
CA PHE A 123 -10.77 -22.86 3.73
C PHE A 123 -11.50 -22.54 5.05
N LEU A 124 -12.81 -22.36 5.01
CA LEU A 124 -13.60 -22.04 6.20
C LEU A 124 -13.71 -23.24 7.15
N ASP A 125 -13.83 -24.47 6.64
CA ASP A 125 -13.87 -25.70 7.45
C ASP A 125 -12.55 -25.90 8.22
N HIS A 126 -11.41 -25.53 7.61
CA HIS A 126 -10.10 -25.62 8.25
C HIS A 126 -9.90 -24.50 9.28
N TRP A 127 -10.04 -23.24 8.85
CA TRP A 127 -9.68 -22.09 9.67
C TRP A 127 -10.76 -21.68 10.70
N ARG A 128 -12.03 -21.89 10.40
CA ARG A 128 -13.17 -21.54 11.26
C ARG A 128 -13.02 -20.17 11.93
N PRO A 129 -12.91 -19.08 11.14
CA PRO A 129 -12.69 -17.75 11.69
C PRO A 129 -13.93 -17.27 12.47
N ASP A 130 -13.71 -16.52 13.55
CA ASP A 130 -14.75 -15.88 14.35
C ASP A 130 -15.17 -14.53 13.77
N LEU A 131 -14.24 -13.88 13.04
CA LEU A 131 -14.45 -12.60 12.35
C LEU A 131 -13.68 -12.62 11.04
N ALA A 132 -14.29 -12.11 9.97
CA ALA A 132 -13.63 -11.87 8.69
C ALA A 132 -13.55 -10.36 8.40
N LEU A 133 -12.35 -9.90 8.06
CA LEU A 133 -12.05 -8.54 7.62
C LEU A 133 -11.61 -8.59 6.16
N THR A 134 -12.15 -7.72 5.30
CA THR A 134 -11.68 -7.60 3.91
C THR A 134 -11.32 -6.15 3.62
N VAL A 135 -10.19 -5.94 2.96
CA VAL A 135 -9.70 -4.60 2.65
C VAL A 135 -10.33 -4.10 1.34
N GLU A 136 -10.64 -2.84 1.29
CA GLU A 136 -11.16 -2.09 0.15
C GLU A 136 -12.46 -2.69 -0.43
N SER A 137 -12.43 -3.26 -1.65
CA SER A 137 -13.63 -3.74 -2.34
C SER A 137 -13.55 -5.21 -2.79
N GLU A 138 -12.79 -6.04 -2.09
CA GLU A 138 -12.64 -7.48 -2.36
C GLU A 138 -13.91 -8.27 -1.96
N LEU A 139 -15.01 -7.96 -2.65
CA LEU A 139 -16.38 -8.45 -2.38
C LEU A 139 -16.74 -9.62 -3.30
N TRP A 140 -16.30 -10.81 -2.95
CA TRP A 140 -16.45 -12.02 -3.74
C TRP A 140 -17.70 -12.81 -3.31
N PRO A 141 -18.67 -13.12 -4.25
CA PRO A 141 -19.96 -13.66 -3.90
C PRO A 141 -19.95 -15.01 -3.18
N ALA A 142 -19.09 -15.96 -3.57
CA ALA A 142 -19.01 -17.26 -2.90
C ALA A 142 -18.45 -17.14 -1.49
N LYS A 143 -17.40 -16.32 -1.29
CA LYS A 143 -16.84 -15.98 0.03
C LYS A 143 -17.90 -15.38 0.95
N ILE A 144 -18.62 -14.36 0.48
CA ILE A 144 -19.66 -13.68 1.27
C ILE A 144 -20.80 -14.62 1.63
N ALA A 145 -21.26 -15.43 0.69
CA ALA A 145 -22.33 -16.39 0.93
C ALA A 145 -21.93 -17.50 1.92
N ALA A 146 -20.68 -17.95 1.85
CA ALA A 146 -20.14 -18.97 2.75
C ALA A 146 -19.99 -18.44 4.18
N LEU A 147 -19.42 -17.23 4.36
CA LEU A 147 -19.32 -16.57 5.65
C LEU A 147 -20.69 -16.33 6.29
N ALA A 148 -21.66 -15.87 5.51
CA ALA A 148 -23.04 -15.66 6.00
C ALA A 148 -23.68 -16.97 6.45
N ARG A 149 -23.46 -18.09 5.74
CA ARG A 149 -23.93 -19.43 6.17
C ARG A 149 -23.25 -19.90 7.45
N ALA A 150 -21.95 -19.65 7.57
CA ALA A 150 -21.18 -19.97 8.77
C ALA A 150 -21.48 -19.03 9.95
N ARG A 151 -22.32 -17.99 9.75
CA ARG A 151 -22.60 -16.92 10.71
C ARG A 151 -21.34 -16.15 11.18
N VAL A 152 -20.32 -16.10 10.33
CA VAL A 152 -19.12 -15.32 10.58
C VAL A 152 -19.35 -13.88 10.10
N PRO A 153 -19.24 -12.88 10.97
CA PRO A 153 -19.34 -11.48 10.59
C PRO A 153 -18.28 -11.12 9.55
N LEU A 154 -18.67 -10.42 8.47
CA LEU A 154 -17.75 -9.87 7.49
C LEU A 154 -17.76 -8.35 7.60
N VAL A 155 -16.60 -7.76 7.91
CA VAL A 155 -16.41 -6.32 7.97
C VAL A 155 -15.50 -5.89 6.83
N VAL A 156 -15.93 -4.89 6.07
CA VAL A 156 -15.09 -4.21 5.08
C VAL A 156 -14.32 -3.12 5.80
N ILE A 157 -13.00 -3.17 5.74
CA ILE A 157 -12.10 -2.14 6.28
C ILE A 157 -11.45 -1.36 5.14
N ASN A 158 -11.18 -0.09 5.37
CA ASN A 158 -10.66 0.82 4.33
C ASN A 158 -11.53 0.78 3.06
N GLY A 159 -12.86 0.73 3.22
CA GLY A 159 -13.81 0.45 2.15
C GLY A 159 -13.80 1.51 1.05
N ARG A 160 -13.49 1.09 -0.18
CA ARG A 160 -13.50 1.91 -1.39
C ARG A 160 -14.47 1.34 -2.40
N LEU A 161 -15.39 2.15 -2.90
CA LEU A 161 -16.30 1.75 -3.97
C LEU A 161 -16.33 2.84 -5.04
N SER A 162 -15.55 2.68 -6.11
CA SER A 162 -15.46 3.69 -7.17
C SER A 162 -16.82 3.99 -7.81
N PRO A 163 -17.03 5.20 -8.36
CA PRO A 163 -18.27 5.53 -9.10
C PRO A 163 -18.58 4.54 -10.22
N ARG A 164 -17.54 4.08 -10.93
CA ARG A 164 -17.67 3.08 -11.99
C ARG A 164 -18.17 1.72 -11.46
N SER A 165 -17.59 1.26 -10.36
CA SER A 165 -18.02 0.00 -9.71
C SER A 165 -19.44 0.12 -9.15
N ALA A 166 -19.77 1.23 -8.50
CA ALA A 166 -21.12 1.49 -8.00
C ALA A 166 -22.17 1.48 -9.12
N ALA A 167 -21.87 2.10 -10.26
CA ALA A 167 -22.73 2.08 -11.46
C ALA A 167 -22.89 0.67 -12.04
N ALA A 168 -21.81 -0.12 -12.09
CA ALA A 168 -21.87 -1.52 -12.55
C ALA A 168 -22.76 -2.37 -11.63
N TRP A 169 -22.60 -2.27 -10.33
CA TRP A 169 -23.47 -2.93 -9.35
C TRP A 169 -24.91 -2.43 -9.40
N GLY A 170 -25.12 -1.16 -9.76
CA GLY A 170 -26.45 -0.57 -9.92
C GLY A 170 -27.32 -1.28 -10.97
N ARG A 171 -26.69 -1.86 -12.01
CA ARG A 171 -27.37 -2.63 -13.07
C ARG A 171 -27.81 -4.02 -12.60
N LEU A 172 -27.21 -4.56 -11.55
CA LEU A 172 -27.42 -5.91 -11.03
C LEU A 172 -28.12 -5.87 -9.65
N ARG A 173 -29.30 -5.25 -9.57
CA ARG A 173 -29.99 -4.96 -8.30
C ARG A 173 -30.08 -6.14 -7.35
N ALA A 174 -30.46 -7.32 -7.83
CA ALA A 174 -30.64 -8.51 -7.00
C ALA A 174 -29.28 -9.05 -6.49
N ALA A 175 -28.24 -9.10 -7.35
CA ALA A 175 -26.89 -9.50 -6.97
C ALA A 175 -26.29 -8.51 -5.96
N ARG A 176 -26.48 -7.21 -6.21
CA ARG A 176 -26.03 -6.14 -5.33
C ARG A 176 -26.57 -6.31 -3.91
N ARG A 177 -27.90 -6.43 -3.76
CA ARG A 177 -28.50 -6.65 -2.44
C ARG A 177 -28.04 -7.96 -1.79
N ALA A 178 -27.86 -9.00 -2.58
CA ALA A 178 -27.42 -10.29 -2.09
C ALA A 178 -25.97 -10.30 -1.60
N VAL A 179 -25.11 -9.43 -2.14
CA VAL A 179 -23.73 -9.25 -1.73
C VAL A 179 -23.63 -8.23 -0.59
N PHE A 180 -24.00 -6.97 -0.84
CA PHE A 180 -23.83 -5.88 0.12
C PHE A 180 -24.72 -6.02 1.36
N GLY A 181 -25.93 -6.56 1.23
CA GLY A 181 -26.84 -6.80 2.36
C GLY A 181 -26.36 -7.86 3.36
N ARG A 182 -25.30 -8.61 3.06
CA ARG A 182 -24.69 -9.60 3.96
C ARG A 182 -23.46 -9.07 4.70
N LEU A 183 -23.03 -7.85 4.42
CA LEU A 183 -21.91 -7.22 5.13
C LEU A 183 -22.35 -6.85 6.55
N GLY A 184 -21.56 -7.20 7.55
CA GLY A 184 -21.84 -6.86 8.94
C GLY A 184 -21.59 -5.37 9.22
N LEU A 185 -20.52 -4.82 8.64
CA LEU A 185 -20.13 -3.42 8.76
C LEU A 185 -19.23 -3.03 7.57
N VAL A 186 -19.35 -1.79 7.13
CA VAL A 186 -18.41 -1.17 6.18
C VAL A 186 -17.79 0.05 6.84
N LEU A 187 -16.47 0.07 6.89
CA LEU A 187 -15.63 1.19 7.33
C LEU A 187 -15.03 1.84 6.09
N ALA A 188 -15.71 2.85 5.57
CA ALA A 188 -15.38 3.50 4.30
C ALA A 188 -14.25 4.53 4.43
N GLN A 189 -13.45 4.68 3.38
CA GLN A 189 -12.34 5.64 3.31
C GLN A 189 -12.81 7.10 3.29
N SER A 190 -13.98 7.35 2.74
CA SER A 190 -14.53 8.69 2.56
C SER A 190 -16.04 8.68 2.70
N GLU A 191 -16.65 9.86 2.92
CA GLU A 191 -18.11 9.97 2.92
C GLU A 191 -18.71 9.66 1.55
N GLY A 192 -18.01 9.96 0.45
CA GLY A 192 -18.42 9.58 -0.89
C GLY A 192 -18.49 8.05 -1.08
N ASP A 193 -17.51 7.31 -0.56
CA ASP A 193 -17.53 5.84 -0.55
C ASP A 193 -18.65 5.33 0.37
N ALA A 194 -18.79 5.90 1.55
CA ALA A 194 -19.86 5.54 2.49
C ALA A 194 -21.24 5.69 1.85
N ALA A 195 -21.50 6.80 1.15
CA ALA A 195 -22.75 7.01 0.43
C ALA A 195 -22.99 5.94 -0.65
N ARG A 196 -21.95 5.57 -1.41
CA ARG A 196 -22.03 4.52 -2.44
C ARG A 196 -22.32 3.14 -1.83
N PHE A 197 -21.67 2.79 -0.72
CA PHE A 197 -21.95 1.54 0.00
C PHE A 197 -23.37 1.49 0.57
N ARG A 198 -23.87 2.59 1.15
CA ARG A 198 -25.28 2.70 1.61
C ARG A 198 -26.25 2.53 0.43
N ALA A 199 -26.01 3.22 -0.68
CA ALA A 199 -26.79 3.07 -1.92
C ALA A 199 -26.71 1.66 -2.51
N ALA A 200 -25.58 0.95 -2.31
CA ALA A 200 -25.45 -0.45 -2.69
C ALA A 200 -26.23 -1.41 -1.78
N GLY A 201 -26.71 -0.97 -0.62
CA GLY A 201 -27.55 -1.76 0.30
C GLY A 201 -26.77 -2.39 1.46
N ALA A 202 -25.57 -1.88 1.78
CA ALA A 202 -24.86 -2.27 3.00
C ALA A 202 -25.63 -1.78 4.24
N PRO A 203 -25.88 -2.65 5.25
CA PRO A 203 -26.80 -2.32 6.37
C PRO A 203 -26.17 -1.34 7.37
N ARG A 204 -24.86 -1.39 7.56
CA ARG A 204 -24.12 -0.52 8.48
C ARG A 204 -22.88 0.02 7.79
N VAL A 205 -22.78 1.34 7.67
CA VAL A 205 -21.67 2.02 6.99
C VAL A 205 -21.24 3.22 7.82
N LEU A 206 -19.96 3.28 8.17
CA LEU A 206 -19.29 4.40 8.83
C LEU A 206 -18.19 4.95 7.91
N SER A 207 -18.06 6.24 7.82
CA SER A 207 -16.89 6.91 7.22
C SER A 207 -15.85 7.08 8.31
N VAL A 208 -14.72 6.38 8.18
CA VAL A 208 -13.65 6.37 9.19
C VAL A 208 -12.35 6.99 8.70
N GLY A 209 -12.27 7.35 7.42
CA GLY A 209 -11.05 7.83 6.79
C GLY A 209 -10.22 6.70 6.17
N ASN A 210 -9.14 7.09 5.48
CA ASN A 210 -8.29 6.15 4.74
C ASN A 210 -7.07 5.77 5.59
N LEU A 211 -6.92 4.46 5.86
CA LEU A 211 -5.80 3.89 6.64
C LEU A 211 -4.41 4.23 6.06
N LYS A 212 -4.33 4.58 4.78
CA LYS A 212 -3.07 4.97 4.15
C LYS A 212 -2.48 6.25 4.75
N PHE A 213 -3.33 7.15 5.27
CA PHE A 213 -2.89 8.39 5.93
C PHE A 213 -2.41 8.19 7.37
N ASP A 214 -2.75 7.08 8.00
CA ASP A 214 -2.19 6.68 9.30
C ASP A 214 -0.80 6.02 9.19
N ALA A 215 -0.09 6.32 8.11
CA ALA A 215 1.28 5.87 7.94
C ALA A 215 2.15 6.41 9.10
N VAL A 216 2.98 5.53 9.64
CA VAL A 216 4.00 5.95 10.62
C VAL A 216 5.15 6.56 9.83
N ALA A 217 5.64 7.70 10.28
CA ALA A 217 6.84 8.30 9.69
C ALA A 217 7.98 7.28 9.64
N PRO A 218 8.69 7.15 8.52
CA PRO A 218 9.85 6.27 8.43
C PRO A 218 10.86 6.58 9.54
N PRO A 219 11.56 5.56 10.09
CA PRO A 219 12.47 5.71 11.21
C PRO A 219 13.58 6.72 10.90
N ASP A 220 14.02 7.41 11.93
CA ASP A 220 15.20 8.29 11.87
C ASP A 220 16.46 7.54 12.37
N LYS A 221 17.61 8.01 11.94
CA LYS A 221 18.94 7.67 12.46
C LYS A 221 19.66 8.98 12.82
N PRO A 222 19.36 9.57 13.98
CA PRO A 222 19.78 10.94 14.31
C PRO A 222 21.28 11.17 14.19
N ASP A 223 22.10 10.24 14.67
CA ASP A 223 23.58 10.36 14.66
C ASP A 223 24.13 10.32 13.22
N GLU A 224 23.62 9.39 12.40
CA GLU A 224 24.00 9.29 10.99
C GLU A 224 23.51 10.50 10.18
N ARG A 225 22.30 10.99 10.47
CA ARG A 225 21.76 12.19 9.85
C ARG A 225 22.58 13.43 10.21
N ALA A 226 22.99 13.58 11.47
CA ALA A 226 23.84 14.69 11.89
C ALA A 226 25.22 14.63 11.22
N ALA A 227 25.83 13.44 11.10
CA ALA A 227 27.10 13.24 10.42
C ALA A 227 27.01 13.59 8.92
N LEU A 228 25.93 13.15 8.24
CA LEU A 228 25.68 13.50 6.83
C LEU A 228 25.42 15.00 6.65
N ALA A 229 24.63 15.61 7.50
CA ALA A 229 24.38 17.05 7.46
C ALA A 229 25.68 17.85 7.61
N ALA A 230 26.56 17.45 8.53
CA ALA A 230 27.87 18.07 8.71
C ALA A 230 28.77 17.90 7.46
N ALA A 231 28.75 16.73 6.82
CA ALA A 231 29.53 16.49 5.60
C ALA A 231 28.99 17.24 4.38
N ILE A 232 27.68 17.46 4.29
CA ILE A 232 27.01 18.19 3.22
C ILE A 232 27.21 19.71 3.40
N GLY A 233 27.16 20.19 4.64
CA GLY A 233 27.25 21.62 4.94
C GLY A 233 26.03 22.41 4.41
N ASP A 234 26.29 23.61 3.92
CA ASP A 234 25.25 24.52 3.41
C ASP A 234 24.89 24.31 1.93
N ARG A 235 25.32 23.21 1.34
CA ARG A 235 25.03 22.88 -0.07
C ARG A 235 23.53 22.74 -0.28
N PRO A 236 22.96 23.27 -1.38
CA PRO A 236 21.58 22.97 -1.75
C PRO A 236 21.44 21.47 -2.05
N ILE A 237 20.40 20.85 -1.48
CA ILE A 237 20.12 19.42 -1.64
C ILE A 237 18.67 19.17 -2.02
N TRP A 238 18.46 18.12 -2.77
CA TRP A 238 17.16 17.52 -3.02
C TRP A 238 17.27 16.01 -3.10
N LEU A 239 16.15 15.32 -2.96
CA LEU A 239 16.06 13.87 -2.87
C LEU A 239 15.21 13.29 -4.02
N ALA A 240 15.75 12.31 -4.73
CA ALA A 240 14.99 11.41 -5.59
C ALA A 240 14.79 10.09 -4.85
N ALA A 241 13.55 9.85 -4.39
CA ALA A 241 13.20 8.77 -3.45
C ALA A 241 12.53 7.60 -4.16
N SER A 242 12.99 6.39 -3.91
CA SER A 242 12.43 5.14 -4.45
C SER A 242 12.42 5.09 -5.98
N THR A 243 13.50 5.51 -6.60
CA THR A 243 13.64 5.59 -8.06
C THR A 243 13.75 4.22 -8.72
N HIS A 244 13.32 4.15 -9.97
CA HIS A 244 13.44 3.01 -10.88
C HIS A 244 14.39 3.32 -12.04
N ASP A 245 14.71 2.31 -12.83
CA ASP A 245 15.72 2.38 -13.91
C ASP A 245 15.59 3.61 -14.84
N PRO A 246 14.45 3.90 -15.47
CA PRO A 246 14.38 5.06 -16.34
C PRO A 246 14.49 6.39 -15.58
N GLU A 247 14.07 6.43 -14.30
CA GLU A 247 14.03 7.65 -13.50
C GLU A 247 15.42 8.12 -13.06
N GLU A 248 16.34 7.20 -12.78
CA GLU A 248 17.72 7.56 -12.38
C GLU A 248 18.43 8.36 -13.48
N ARG A 249 18.14 8.06 -14.76
CA ARG A 249 18.62 8.85 -15.90
C ARG A 249 17.99 10.24 -15.93
N VAL A 250 16.67 10.34 -15.72
CA VAL A 250 15.96 11.63 -15.64
C VAL A 250 16.55 12.49 -14.53
N VAL A 251 16.81 11.90 -13.36
CA VAL A 251 17.45 12.57 -12.21
C VAL A 251 18.86 13.06 -12.56
N ALA A 252 19.66 12.24 -13.24
CA ALA A 252 21.00 12.61 -13.67
C ALA A 252 21.01 13.78 -14.68
N GLU A 253 20.12 13.74 -15.66
CA GLU A 253 19.93 14.81 -16.65
C GLU A 253 19.46 16.11 -15.98
N THR A 254 18.54 16.00 -15.01
CA THR A 254 18.10 17.12 -14.17
C THR A 254 19.26 17.74 -13.41
N HIS A 255 20.08 16.92 -12.74
CA HIS A 255 21.26 17.41 -12.02
C HIS A 255 22.19 18.17 -12.97
N LYS A 256 22.53 17.63 -14.14
CA LYS A 256 23.43 18.28 -15.12
C LYS A 256 22.90 19.64 -15.60
N ARG A 257 21.59 19.78 -15.77
CA ARG A 257 20.98 21.08 -16.14
C ARG A 257 21.13 22.11 -15.02
N LEU A 258 20.87 21.70 -13.78
CA LEU A 258 20.97 22.57 -12.60
C LEU A 258 22.42 22.90 -12.22
N ALA A 259 23.35 21.99 -12.40
CA ALA A 259 24.76 22.20 -12.07
C ALA A 259 25.41 23.34 -12.87
N ALA A 260 24.82 23.72 -14.00
CA ALA A 260 25.29 24.87 -14.79
C ALA A 260 25.11 26.21 -14.03
N THR A 261 24.05 26.32 -13.22
CA THR A 261 23.72 27.52 -12.42
C THR A 261 23.93 27.31 -10.92
N ARG A 262 24.03 26.07 -10.47
CA ARG A 262 24.21 25.66 -9.06
C ARG A 262 25.31 24.58 -8.97
N PRO A 263 26.61 24.95 -9.12
CA PRO A 263 27.71 23.99 -9.19
C PRO A 263 27.91 23.21 -7.87
N ASP A 264 27.43 23.72 -6.76
CA ASP A 264 27.46 23.12 -5.43
C ASP A 264 26.29 22.22 -5.10
N LEU A 265 25.28 22.08 -6.01
CA LEU A 265 24.13 21.23 -5.81
C LEU A 265 24.52 19.77 -5.53
N LEU A 266 23.91 19.18 -4.52
CA LEU A 266 23.98 17.73 -4.26
C LEU A 266 22.63 17.08 -4.52
N THR A 267 22.60 16.07 -5.39
CA THR A 267 21.44 15.22 -5.61
C THR A 267 21.58 13.94 -4.79
N ILE A 268 20.58 13.62 -3.97
CA ILE A 268 20.51 12.35 -3.24
C ILE A 268 19.58 11.41 -4.01
N ILE A 269 20.05 10.21 -4.33
CA ILE A 269 19.24 9.16 -4.96
C ILE A 269 19.09 8.00 -3.99
N VAL A 270 17.83 7.64 -3.65
CA VAL A 270 17.51 6.42 -2.91
C VAL A 270 16.78 5.47 -3.87
N PRO A 271 17.45 4.47 -4.44
CA PRO A 271 16.83 3.58 -5.41
C PRO A 271 15.85 2.61 -4.74
N ARG A 272 14.77 2.25 -5.45
CA ARG A 272 13.80 1.25 -4.97
C ARG A 272 14.43 -0.13 -4.77
N HIS A 273 15.46 -0.44 -5.54
CA HIS A 273 16.21 -1.69 -5.49
C HIS A 273 17.69 -1.42 -5.20
N PRO A 274 18.10 -1.39 -3.92
CA PRO A 274 19.49 -1.10 -3.51
C PRO A 274 20.53 -2.00 -4.17
N ALA A 275 20.19 -3.26 -4.48
CA ALA A 275 21.08 -4.19 -5.17
C ALA A 275 21.59 -3.68 -6.54
N ARG A 276 20.90 -2.68 -7.15
CA ARG A 276 21.32 -2.02 -8.40
C ARG A 276 22.39 -0.94 -8.18
N GLY A 277 22.79 -0.65 -6.95
CA GLY A 277 23.71 0.44 -6.64
C GLY A 277 24.96 0.46 -7.49
N GLY A 278 25.57 -0.71 -7.79
CA GLY A 278 26.72 -0.80 -8.69
C GLY A 278 26.43 -0.37 -10.13
N THR A 279 25.32 -0.82 -10.68
CA THR A 279 24.87 -0.44 -12.04
C THR A 279 24.56 1.05 -12.12
N ILE A 280 23.80 1.57 -11.16
CA ILE A 280 23.43 3.00 -11.09
C ILE A 280 24.69 3.87 -11.01
N THR A 281 25.69 3.48 -10.19
CA THR A 281 26.96 4.20 -10.08
C THR A 281 27.69 4.24 -11.42
N ALA A 282 27.76 3.10 -12.14
CA ALA A 282 28.41 3.03 -13.44
C ALA A 282 27.70 3.91 -14.49
N ASP A 283 26.38 3.88 -14.52
CA ASP A 283 25.57 4.68 -15.44
C ASP A 283 25.75 6.18 -15.19
N LEU A 284 25.70 6.62 -13.92
CA LEU A 284 25.92 8.02 -13.53
C LEU A 284 27.34 8.49 -13.84
N ALA A 285 28.36 7.66 -13.56
CA ALA A 285 29.76 7.96 -13.92
C ALA A 285 29.96 8.04 -15.44
N GLY A 286 29.29 7.17 -16.21
CA GLY A 286 29.25 7.22 -17.67
C GLY A 286 28.60 8.50 -18.22
N MET A 287 27.75 9.15 -17.47
CA MET A 287 27.17 10.47 -17.76
C MET A 287 28.07 11.64 -17.30
N GLY A 288 29.25 11.34 -16.70
CA GLY A 288 30.23 12.33 -16.24
C GLY A 288 29.92 12.90 -14.85
N LEU A 289 29.11 12.23 -14.03
CA LEU A 289 28.80 12.65 -12.67
C LEU A 289 29.73 11.99 -11.65
N THR A 290 30.16 12.76 -10.63
CA THR A 290 30.89 12.24 -9.47
C THR A 290 29.92 11.70 -8.43
N VAL A 291 30.07 10.41 -8.09
CA VAL A 291 29.15 9.68 -7.22
C VAL A 291 29.89 9.24 -5.95
N ALA A 292 29.27 9.47 -4.79
CA ALA A 292 29.64 8.78 -3.54
C ALA A 292 28.51 7.79 -3.17
N ARG A 293 28.91 6.61 -2.68
CA ARG A 293 27.99 5.48 -2.48
C ARG A 293 27.92 5.06 -1.02
N ARG A 294 26.69 5.10 -0.46
CA ARG A 294 26.46 4.83 0.97
C ARG A 294 26.79 3.40 1.39
N SER A 295 26.42 2.40 0.59
CA SER A 295 26.70 0.99 0.91
C SER A 295 28.19 0.65 1.00
N LEU A 296 29.06 1.51 0.47
CA LEU A 296 30.51 1.39 0.58
C LEU A 296 31.08 2.19 1.76
N GLY A 297 30.22 2.83 2.58
CA GLY A 297 30.67 3.68 3.68
C GLY A 297 31.16 5.06 3.26
N GLU A 298 30.97 5.46 2.00
CA GLU A 298 31.39 6.75 1.50
C GLU A 298 30.49 7.88 1.99
N THR A 299 31.06 9.03 2.27
CA THR A 299 30.38 10.28 2.60
C THR A 299 30.52 11.29 1.46
N PRO A 300 29.53 12.18 1.23
CA PRO A 300 29.63 13.16 0.18
C PRO A 300 30.76 14.17 0.47
N ALA A 301 31.72 14.25 -0.43
CA ALA A 301 32.76 15.29 -0.44
C ALA A 301 32.28 16.55 -1.17
N ALA A 302 33.02 17.65 -1.09
CA ALA A 302 32.64 18.90 -1.78
C ALA A 302 32.48 18.72 -3.31
N THR A 303 33.22 17.79 -3.90
CA THR A 303 33.15 17.47 -5.34
C THR A 303 32.08 16.43 -5.69
N THR A 304 31.44 15.81 -4.73
CA THR A 304 30.38 14.82 -4.98
C THR A 304 29.13 15.51 -5.53
N GLN A 305 28.69 15.09 -6.70
CA GLN A 305 27.49 15.62 -7.35
C GLN A 305 26.25 14.79 -7.03
N VAL A 306 26.41 13.47 -6.93
CA VAL A 306 25.32 12.56 -6.58
C VAL A 306 25.73 11.71 -5.37
N TYR A 307 24.88 11.67 -4.37
CA TYR A 307 24.98 10.73 -3.25
C TYR A 307 24.00 9.59 -3.44
N LEU A 308 24.51 8.42 -3.79
CA LEU A 308 23.70 7.22 -4.00
C LEU A 308 23.52 6.48 -2.67
N ALA A 309 22.32 6.59 -2.10
CA ALA A 309 21.93 5.97 -0.84
C ALA A 309 21.29 4.59 -1.08
N ASP A 310 22.08 3.65 -1.50
CA ASP A 310 21.73 2.28 -1.87
C ASP A 310 21.70 1.32 -0.67
N THR A 311 21.03 1.72 0.39
CA THR A 311 20.82 0.96 1.63
C THR A 311 19.34 0.80 1.94
N LEU A 312 18.98 -0.21 2.75
CA LEU A 312 17.60 -0.46 3.16
C LEU A 312 17.28 0.22 4.50
N GLY A 313 16.02 0.69 4.64
CA GLY A 313 15.50 1.17 5.91
C GLY A 313 15.92 2.58 6.31
N GLU A 314 16.58 3.34 5.43
CA GLU A 314 17.11 4.67 5.72
C GLU A 314 16.37 5.83 5.05
N LEU A 315 15.29 5.55 4.33
CA LEU A 315 14.55 6.58 3.60
C LEU A 315 14.06 7.72 4.51
N GLY A 316 13.71 7.40 5.76
CA GLY A 316 13.30 8.41 6.75
C GLY A 316 14.40 9.39 7.16
N LEU A 317 15.67 8.95 7.12
CA LEU A 317 16.82 9.83 7.32
C LEU A 317 16.93 10.83 6.16
N PHE A 318 16.82 10.36 4.91
CA PHE A 318 16.99 11.21 3.72
C PHE A 318 15.84 12.20 3.52
N TYR A 319 14.60 11.83 3.84
CA TYR A 319 13.49 12.77 3.85
C TYR A 319 13.66 13.91 4.89
N ARG A 320 14.34 13.62 6.03
CA ARG A 320 14.63 14.65 7.02
C ARG A 320 15.83 15.53 6.69
N LEU A 321 16.68 15.08 5.77
CA LEU A 321 17.80 15.87 5.27
C LEU A 321 17.38 16.83 4.15
N ALA A 322 16.56 16.35 3.21
CA ALA A 322 16.27 17.07 1.99
C ALA A 322 14.86 17.72 2.05
N PRO A 323 14.75 19.04 1.87
CA PRO A 323 13.47 19.74 1.94
C PRO A 323 12.57 19.53 0.72
N ILE A 324 13.10 18.99 -0.38
CA ILE A 324 12.37 18.72 -1.62
C ILE A 324 12.58 17.25 -1.99
N ALA A 325 11.49 16.54 -2.26
CA ALA A 325 11.53 15.14 -2.63
C ALA A 325 10.76 14.88 -3.94
N PHE A 326 11.46 14.26 -4.91
CA PHE A 326 10.82 13.59 -6.03
C PHE A 326 10.45 12.16 -5.61
N VAL A 327 9.18 11.81 -5.74
CA VAL A 327 8.67 10.46 -5.43
C VAL A 327 8.71 9.63 -6.70
N GLY A 328 9.56 8.61 -6.70
CA GLY A 328 9.81 7.74 -7.84
C GLY A 328 8.71 6.69 -8.10
N GLY A 329 8.91 5.89 -9.15
CA GLY A 329 7.91 4.97 -9.70
C GLY A 329 6.75 5.71 -10.36
N THR A 330 6.93 6.99 -10.67
CA THR A 330 5.89 7.88 -11.19
C THR A 330 6.13 8.34 -12.63
N LEU A 331 7.33 8.12 -13.16
CA LEU A 331 7.66 8.38 -14.56
C LEU A 331 7.69 7.11 -15.42
N ASP A 332 7.35 5.97 -14.82
CA ASP A 332 7.22 4.68 -15.49
C ASP A 332 5.86 4.02 -15.16
N ASP A 333 5.68 2.77 -15.59
CA ASP A 333 4.45 2.00 -15.34
C ASP A 333 4.39 1.38 -13.92
N SER A 334 5.27 1.76 -13.00
CA SER A 334 5.31 1.22 -11.63
C SER A 334 4.12 1.67 -10.77
N GLY A 335 3.46 2.78 -11.15
CA GLY A 335 2.24 3.27 -10.53
C GLY A 335 2.44 4.12 -9.28
N GLY A 336 3.65 4.58 -9.01
CA GLY A 336 3.99 5.54 -7.96
C GLY A 336 4.17 4.96 -6.57
N HIS A 337 5.13 5.52 -5.83
CA HIS A 337 5.36 5.20 -4.42
C HIS A 337 4.55 6.10 -3.49
N ASN A 338 4.64 5.87 -2.18
CA ASN A 338 3.82 6.52 -1.16
C ASN A 338 4.24 7.99 -0.95
N PRO A 339 3.39 9.00 -1.25
CA PRO A 339 3.72 10.41 -1.02
C PRO A 339 3.46 10.87 0.42
N ILE A 340 2.83 10.05 1.26
CA ILE A 340 2.50 10.40 2.64
C ILE A 340 3.77 10.47 3.50
N GLU A 341 4.76 9.62 3.24
CA GLU A 341 6.02 9.61 3.98
C GLU A 341 6.80 10.93 3.86
N PRO A 342 7.07 11.47 2.65
CA PRO A 342 7.68 12.80 2.53
C PRO A 342 6.78 13.93 3.06
N ALA A 343 5.45 13.83 2.94
CA ALA A 343 4.53 14.81 3.51
C ALA A 343 4.59 14.87 5.04
N LEU A 344 4.75 13.72 5.72
CA LEU A 344 4.96 13.63 7.16
C LEU A 344 6.31 14.20 7.62
N LEU A 345 7.29 14.26 6.73
CA LEU A 345 8.67 14.63 7.02
C LEU A 345 9.06 15.98 6.38
N ASP A 346 8.06 16.85 6.18
CA ASP A 346 8.23 18.24 5.78
C ASP A 346 8.92 18.44 4.43
N CYS A 347 8.70 17.55 3.46
CA CYS A 347 9.19 17.72 2.11
C CYS A 347 8.16 18.39 1.21
N ALA A 348 8.59 19.31 0.35
CA ALA A 348 7.86 19.69 -0.85
C ALA A 348 7.93 18.52 -1.85
N ILE A 349 6.80 18.14 -2.43
CA ILE A 349 6.68 16.89 -3.20
C ILE A 349 6.60 17.17 -4.69
N LEU A 350 7.48 16.50 -5.46
CA LEU A 350 7.45 16.43 -6.92
C LEU A 350 7.23 14.97 -7.35
N HIS A 351 6.51 14.74 -8.44
CA HIS A 351 6.27 13.39 -8.96
C HIS A 351 5.85 13.41 -10.43
N GLY A 352 5.99 12.28 -11.11
CA GLY A 352 5.48 12.05 -12.46
C GLY A 352 3.97 11.74 -12.49
N PRO A 353 3.37 11.56 -13.69
CA PRO A 353 1.94 11.30 -13.85
C PRO A 353 1.50 9.88 -13.42
N GLY A 354 2.41 8.94 -13.27
CA GLY A 354 2.12 7.53 -12.98
C GLY A 354 1.85 7.28 -11.49
N VAL A 355 0.64 7.59 -11.00
CA VAL A 355 0.32 7.57 -9.55
C VAL A 355 -0.74 6.54 -9.15
N LEU A 356 -0.98 5.52 -9.97
CA LEU A 356 -2.09 4.56 -9.83
C LEU A 356 -2.17 3.89 -8.45
N ASN A 357 -1.02 3.56 -7.82
CA ASN A 357 -0.98 2.90 -6.51
C ASN A 357 -1.33 3.83 -5.34
N ALA A 358 -1.21 5.16 -5.54
CA ALA A 358 -1.41 6.17 -4.52
C ALA A 358 -2.25 7.37 -5.01
N GLU A 359 -3.09 7.15 -6.04
CA GLU A 359 -3.89 8.17 -6.74
C GLU A 359 -4.63 9.11 -5.78
N GLU A 360 -5.32 8.57 -4.76
CA GLU A 360 -6.08 9.39 -3.79
C GLU A 360 -5.17 10.26 -2.93
N SER A 361 -4.01 9.74 -2.53
CA SER A 361 -3.05 10.49 -1.72
C SER A 361 -2.44 11.64 -2.51
N PHE A 362 -2.04 11.38 -3.76
CA PHE A 362 -1.56 12.44 -4.66
C PHE A 362 -2.65 13.46 -4.98
N ALA A 363 -3.89 13.03 -5.24
CA ALA A 363 -5.00 13.93 -5.50
C ALA A 363 -5.27 14.89 -4.32
N ALA A 364 -5.23 14.38 -3.08
CA ALA A 364 -5.39 15.19 -1.89
C ALA A 364 -4.25 16.21 -1.73
N LEU A 365 -3.00 15.78 -1.94
CA LEU A 365 -1.83 16.66 -1.87
C LEU A 365 -1.86 17.73 -2.98
N HIS A 366 -2.29 17.38 -4.19
CA HIS A 366 -2.50 18.33 -5.29
C HIS A 366 -3.57 19.38 -4.98
N ALA A 367 -4.73 18.94 -4.49
CA ALA A 367 -5.82 19.84 -4.15
C ALA A 367 -5.40 20.89 -3.10
N ALA A 368 -4.46 20.52 -2.22
CA ALA A 368 -3.88 21.41 -1.23
C ALA A 368 -2.67 22.23 -1.76
N GLY A 369 -2.21 22.00 -2.97
CA GLY A 369 -0.99 22.61 -3.51
C GLY A 369 0.29 22.18 -2.79
N ALA A 370 0.31 20.96 -2.28
CA ALA A 370 1.43 20.35 -1.56
C ALA A 370 2.30 19.44 -2.45
N ALA A 371 1.84 19.13 -3.66
CA ALA A 371 2.58 18.33 -4.64
C ALA A 371 2.47 18.95 -6.04
N ARG A 372 3.51 18.74 -6.87
CA ARG A 372 3.53 19.17 -8.27
C ARG A 372 3.85 18.01 -9.19
N VAL A 373 3.20 17.96 -10.35
CA VAL A 373 3.47 16.96 -11.40
C VAL A 373 4.59 17.47 -12.29
N ILE A 374 5.51 16.58 -12.66
CA ILE A 374 6.55 16.84 -13.66
C ILE A 374 6.48 15.79 -14.77
N ALA A 375 6.82 16.18 -15.99
CA ALA A 375 6.77 15.29 -17.16
C ALA A 375 8.11 14.64 -17.51
N GLY A 376 9.23 15.16 -17.00
CA GLY A 376 10.57 14.65 -17.29
C GLY A 376 11.66 15.56 -16.76
N ALA A 377 12.90 15.38 -17.25
CA ALA A 377 14.09 16.05 -16.72
C ALA A 377 14.03 17.58 -16.85
N GLU A 378 13.45 18.10 -17.91
CA GLU A 378 13.35 19.55 -18.14
C GLU A 378 12.39 20.21 -17.13
N ASP A 379 11.18 19.65 -16.98
CA ASP A 379 10.20 20.12 -16.00
C ASP A 379 10.74 19.99 -14.57
N LEU A 380 11.36 18.85 -14.26
CA LEU A 380 11.94 18.61 -12.94
C LEU A 380 13.04 19.63 -12.62
N ALA A 381 13.90 19.97 -13.60
CA ALA A 381 14.92 20.98 -13.43
C ALA A 381 14.32 22.38 -13.22
N ALA A 382 13.30 22.75 -13.98
CA ALA A 382 12.62 24.02 -13.85
C ALA A 382 11.93 24.19 -12.49
N GLU A 383 11.22 23.16 -12.03
CA GLU A 383 10.55 23.16 -10.72
C GLU A 383 11.54 23.20 -9.57
N LEU A 384 12.63 22.42 -9.65
CA LEU A 384 13.69 22.42 -8.64
C LEU A 384 14.42 23.76 -8.58
N ASP A 385 14.69 24.40 -9.73
CA ASP A 385 15.37 25.72 -9.75
C ASP A 385 14.53 26.77 -9.05
N GLN A 386 13.21 26.78 -9.28
CA GLN A 386 12.28 27.68 -8.58
C GLN A 386 12.24 27.39 -7.08
N LEU A 387 12.07 26.13 -6.69
CA LEU A 387 11.98 25.75 -5.27
C LEU A 387 13.28 25.98 -4.51
N LEU A 388 14.43 25.68 -5.11
CA LEU A 388 15.73 25.94 -4.50
C LEU A 388 16.05 27.44 -4.35
N ALA A 389 15.42 28.29 -5.17
CA ALA A 389 15.54 29.73 -5.07
C ALA A 389 14.56 30.35 -4.03
N ASP A 390 13.51 29.62 -3.63
CA ASP A 390 12.48 30.12 -2.71
C ASP A 390 12.20 29.12 -1.56
N PRO A 391 13.02 29.16 -0.49
CA PRO A 391 12.81 28.32 0.69
C PRO A 391 11.43 28.55 1.36
N ALA A 392 10.82 29.73 1.22
CA ALA A 392 9.50 30.01 1.78
C ALA A 392 8.41 29.25 1.02
N ALA A 393 8.50 29.14 -0.30
CA ALA A 393 7.62 28.32 -1.11
C ALA A 393 7.74 26.83 -0.76
N VAL A 394 8.95 26.32 -0.54
CA VAL A 394 9.22 24.96 -0.08
C VAL A 394 8.54 24.70 1.27
N ALA A 395 8.79 25.56 2.25
CA ALA A 395 8.18 25.45 3.59
C ALA A 395 6.65 25.51 3.53
N ALA A 396 6.08 26.36 2.68
CA ALA A 396 4.64 26.46 2.49
C ALA A 396 4.04 25.19 1.85
N MET A 397 4.72 24.59 0.86
CA MET A 397 4.30 23.32 0.26
C MET A 397 4.35 22.18 1.30
N ALA A 398 5.43 22.07 2.04
CA ALA A 398 5.62 21.09 3.10
C ALA A 398 4.56 21.21 4.19
N ALA A 399 4.27 22.44 4.66
CA ALA A 399 3.24 22.70 5.67
C ALA A 399 1.84 22.27 5.19
N ARG A 400 1.49 22.54 3.92
CA ARG A 400 0.23 22.07 3.34
C ARG A 400 0.17 20.53 3.26
N GLY A 401 1.28 19.87 2.88
CA GLY A 401 1.37 18.42 2.84
C GLY A 401 1.14 17.79 4.22
N ARG A 402 1.79 18.34 5.24
CA ARG A 402 1.61 17.92 6.63
C ARG A 402 0.17 18.13 7.12
N ALA A 403 -0.46 19.25 6.77
CA ALA A 403 -1.86 19.52 7.13
C ALA A 403 -2.81 18.49 6.50
N VAL A 404 -2.64 18.15 5.21
CA VAL A 404 -3.43 17.11 4.54
C VAL A 404 -3.33 15.78 5.28
N VAL A 405 -2.12 15.38 5.69
CA VAL A 405 -1.93 14.13 6.42
C VAL A 405 -2.53 14.20 7.82
N ALA A 406 -2.32 15.31 8.55
CA ALA A 406 -2.87 15.51 9.89
C ALA A 406 -4.41 15.44 9.91
N ASP A 407 -5.05 16.09 8.95
CA ASP A 407 -6.53 16.11 8.83
C ASP A 407 -7.09 14.74 8.46
N ALA A 408 -6.32 13.93 7.73
CA ALA A 408 -6.73 12.59 7.29
C ALA A 408 -6.39 11.48 8.29
N THR A 409 -5.56 11.73 9.30
CA THR A 409 -5.15 10.74 10.31
C THR A 409 -6.28 10.36 11.27
N GLY A 410 -6.06 9.28 12.03
CA GLY A 410 -7.01 8.74 13.01
C GLY A 410 -8.00 7.73 12.41
N ALA A 411 -7.89 7.38 11.14
CA ALA A 411 -8.69 6.32 10.52
C ALA A 411 -8.45 4.96 11.22
N LEU A 412 -7.21 4.69 11.63
CA LEU A 412 -6.84 3.48 12.35
C LEU A 412 -7.54 3.37 13.70
N ASP A 413 -7.53 4.42 14.50
CA ASP A 413 -8.17 4.41 15.82
C ASP A 413 -9.70 4.35 15.69
N ARG A 414 -10.30 5.09 14.73
CA ARG A 414 -11.73 4.98 14.41
C ARG A 414 -12.10 3.57 13.93
N THR A 415 -11.25 2.94 13.10
CA THR A 415 -11.43 1.55 12.65
C THR A 415 -11.38 0.59 13.83
N LEU A 416 -10.40 0.71 14.72
CA LEU A 416 -10.26 -0.13 15.91
C LEU A 416 -11.43 0.02 16.89
N ALA A 417 -11.95 1.24 17.07
CA ALA A 417 -13.12 1.50 17.88
C ALA A 417 -14.38 0.85 17.27
N ALA A 418 -14.57 0.98 15.96
CA ALA A 418 -15.71 0.39 15.25
C ALA A 418 -15.67 -1.14 15.20
N LEU A 419 -14.47 -1.75 15.23
CA LEU A 419 -14.30 -3.21 15.29
C LEU A 419 -14.54 -3.80 16.68
N LYS A 420 -14.50 -3.00 17.75
CA LYS A 420 -14.62 -3.50 19.14
C LYS A 420 -15.85 -4.41 19.36
N PRO A 421 -17.07 -4.10 18.86
CA PRO A 421 -18.25 -4.97 19.04
C PRO A 421 -18.21 -6.30 18.27
N TYR A 422 -17.31 -6.42 17.29
CA TYR A 422 -17.13 -7.61 16.46
C TYR A 422 -15.93 -8.46 16.88
N TRP A 423 -15.07 -7.91 17.74
CA TRP A 423 -13.86 -8.61 18.15
C TRP A 423 -14.21 -9.82 19.01
N PRO A 424 -13.72 -11.02 18.69
CA PRO A 424 -14.01 -12.18 19.50
C PRO A 424 -13.48 -11.99 20.92
N ALA A 425 -14.26 -12.44 21.90
CA ALA A 425 -13.81 -12.44 23.30
C ALA A 425 -12.54 -13.29 23.42
N ALA A 426 -11.57 -12.81 24.22
CA ALA A 426 -10.49 -13.68 24.60
C ALA A 426 -11.07 -14.91 25.32
N PRO A 427 -10.52 -16.12 25.13
CA PRO A 427 -10.89 -17.25 25.96
C PRO A 427 -10.69 -16.82 27.41
N ASP A 428 -11.69 -17.05 28.25
CA ASP A 428 -11.63 -16.76 29.68
C ASP A 428 -10.33 -17.38 30.22
N GLY A 429 -9.34 -16.54 30.42
CA GLY A 429 -8.12 -16.94 31.10
C GLY A 429 -8.51 -17.28 32.52
N GLU A 430 -8.25 -18.49 32.93
CA GLU A 430 -8.23 -18.85 34.33
C GLU A 430 -7.40 -17.80 35.08
N GLY A 431 -8.06 -17.09 35.99
CA GLY A 431 -7.53 -16.02 36.83
C GLY A 431 -6.40 -16.45 37.79
#